data_cf6fa5b9c1a19b40611df4f877d3e917
#
_entry.id   cf6fa5b9c1a19b40611df4f877d3e917
#
_cell.length_a   1.000
_cell.length_b   1.000
_cell.length_c   1.000
_cell.angle_alpha   90.00
_cell.angle_beta   90.00
_cell.angle_gamma   90.00
#
_symmetry.space_group_name_H-M   'P 1'
#
loop_
_entity.id
_entity.type
_entity.pdbx_description
1 polymer ?
#
loop_
_entity_poly.entity_id
_entity_poly.type
_entity_poly.pdbx_seq_one_letter_code
_entity_poly.pdbx_strand_id
1 'polypeptide(L)'
;MIISLLLLVFPITYLLSFSYSIKAVWAGNYGHLSVFLVAGLPIYITSLSILHSNGLDAVIPLFQYSKELWVLLTLGLLVYRLPALPTWNWLDKFMITYVIYTAVFVLLPIGTFGVVEKVVAFKNISFFPLLYFIGRLLNPELLWISKLQKQILILAVFAAIILFGELLTNTHFQTITGYSSFYDKYFLFDPTGNYGLSWTFEIEGGIKRFASFFANPLEHAASTLITIALLVIGLINQRQTKEPQLLLWAVLASVLSIIFALSRASLAGYLLVSYLFFQLIRQRKILF
;
A
#
# COMPACT_ATOMS: atom_id res chain seq x y z
N MET A 1 -24.27 -15.73 -2.84
CA MET A 1 -23.45 -16.82 -2.27
C MET A 1 -22.13 -17.05 -3.04
N ILE A 2 -22.12 -17.32 -4.34
CA ILE A 2 -20.87 -17.58 -5.10
C ILE A 2 -19.93 -16.37 -5.10
N ILE A 3 -20.43 -15.17 -5.33
CA ILE A 3 -19.62 -13.94 -5.32
C ILE A 3 -18.98 -13.71 -3.94
N SER A 4 -19.72 -13.91 -2.85
CA SER A 4 -19.18 -13.75 -1.48
C SER A 4 -18.04 -14.73 -1.20
N LEU A 5 -18.14 -15.97 -1.71
CA LEU A 5 -17.07 -16.96 -1.57
C LEU A 5 -15.82 -16.58 -2.38
N LEU A 6 -15.98 -16.05 -3.59
CA LEU A 6 -14.86 -15.57 -4.40
C LEU A 6 -14.14 -14.38 -3.75
N LEU A 7 -14.89 -13.50 -3.10
CA LEU A 7 -14.29 -12.35 -2.39
C LEU A 7 -13.43 -12.77 -1.20
N LEU A 8 -13.64 -13.94 -0.60
CA LEU A 8 -12.80 -14.45 0.48
C LEU A 8 -11.32 -14.67 0.08
N VAL A 9 -11.02 -14.64 -1.22
CA VAL A 9 -9.63 -14.68 -1.70
C VAL A 9 -8.79 -13.53 -1.12
N PHE A 10 -9.39 -12.35 -0.88
CA PHE A 10 -8.68 -11.19 -0.32
C PHE A 10 -8.23 -11.42 1.12
N PRO A 11 -9.11 -11.71 2.10
CA PRO A 11 -8.66 -11.98 3.47
C PRO A 11 -7.77 -13.22 3.58
N ILE A 12 -7.97 -14.25 2.74
CA ILE A 12 -7.08 -15.40 2.68
C ILE A 12 -5.69 -14.97 2.19
N THR A 13 -5.59 -14.18 1.12
CA THR A 13 -4.30 -13.68 0.60
C THR A 13 -3.60 -12.79 1.63
N TYR A 14 -4.36 -11.96 2.36
CA TYR A 14 -3.82 -11.17 3.45
C TYR A 14 -3.19 -12.07 4.52
N LEU A 15 -3.91 -13.08 5.02
CA LEU A 15 -3.43 -14.02 6.03
C LEU A 15 -2.23 -14.84 5.54
N LEU A 16 -2.23 -15.29 4.30
CA LEU A 16 -1.11 -16.04 3.73
C LEU A 16 0.13 -15.18 3.61
N SER A 17 0.02 -13.94 3.13
CA SER A 17 1.14 -13.01 3.04
C SER A 17 1.70 -12.65 4.42
N PHE A 18 0.83 -12.44 5.39
CA PHE A 18 1.16 -12.18 6.79
C PHE A 18 1.89 -13.37 7.43
N SER A 19 1.32 -14.56 7.36
CA SER A 19 1.89 -15.79 7.94
C SER A 19 3.23 -16.16 7.29
N TYR A 20 3.34 -15.98 5.98
CA TYR A 20 4.60 -16.18 5.26
C TYR A 20 5.67 -15.20 5.72
N SER A 21 5.32 -13.92 5.87
CA SER A 21 6.23 -12.89 6.36
C SER A 21 6.72 -13.21 7.78
N ILE A 22 5.82 -13.63 8.69
CA ILE A 22 6.19 -14.03 10.06
C ILE A 22 7.21 -15.16 10.02
N LYS A 23 6.91 -16.24 9.31
CA LYS A 23 7.80 -17.40 9.23
C LYS A 23 9.17 -17.03 8.67
N ALA A 24 9.22 -16.21 7.63
CA ALA A 24 10.47 -15.82 6.98
C ALA A 24 11.32 -14.89 7.84
N VAL A 25 10.71 -13.86 8.46
CA VAL A 25 11.40 -12.92 9.35
C VAL A 25 11.94 -13.62 10.60
N TRP A 26 11.16 -14.56 11.17
CA TRP A 26 11.60 -15.36 12.30
C TRP A 26 12.84 -16.22 11.95
N ALA A 27 12.90 -16.73 10.74
CA ALA A 27 14.07 -17.45 10.21
C ALA A 27 15.26 -16.52 9.85
N GLY A 28 15.15 -15.21 10.07
CA GLY A 28 16.19 -14.22 9.77
C GLY A 28 16.12 -13.59 8.38
N ASN A 29 15.13 -13.96 7.57
CA ASN A 29 14.94 -13.45 6.21
C ASN A 29 14.07 -12.18 6.20
N TYR A 30 14.56 -11.08 6.77
CA TYR A 30 13.82 -9.84 6.97
C TYR A 30 13.29 -9.20 5.68
N GLY A 31 13.98 -9.38 4.55
CA GLY A 31 13.53 -8.88 3.25
C GLY A 31 12.14 -9.38 2.83
N HIS A 32 11.72 -10.54 3.37
CA HIS A 32 10.40 -11.10 3.08
C HIS A 32 9.23 -10.38 3.79
N LEU A 33 9.51 -9.43 4.68
CA LEU A 33 8.48 -8.47 5.13
C LEU A 33 7.83 -7.77 3.93
N SER A 34 8.61 -7.53 2.86
CA SER A 34 8.11 -6.92 1.62
C SER A 34 6.93 -7.69 1.00
N VAL A 35 6.85 -9.01 1.18
CA VAL A 35 5.71 -9.81 0.66
C VAL A 35 4.41 -9.37 1.33
N PHE A 36 4.43 -9.18 2.64
CA PHE A 36 3.27 -8.68 3.38
C PHE A 36 2.96 -7.22 3.02
N LEU A 37 3.98 -6.37 2.90
CA LEU A 37 3.79 -4.97 2.57
C LEU A 37 3.21 -4.78 1.16
N VAL A 38 3.62 -5.60 0.19
CA VAL A 38 3.18 -5.49 -1.20
C VAL A 38 1.88 -6.23 -1.46
N ALA A 39 1.72 -7.46 -0.96
CA ALA A 39 0.54 -8.27 -1.24
C ALA A 39 -0.58 -8.11 -0.19
N GLY A 40 -0.23 -7.89 1.08
CA GLY A 40 -1.18 -7.79 2.18
C GLY A 40 -1.76 -6.40 2.39
N LEU A 41 -0.91 -5.36 2.51
CA LEU A 41 -1.40 -4.03 2.85
C LEU A 41 -2.35 -3.41 1.82
N PRO A 42 -2.13 -3.52 0.49
CA PRO A 42 -3.05 -2.95 -0.49
C PRO A 42 -4.47 -3.50 -0.41
N ILE A 43 -4.61 -4.76 -0.02
CA ILE A 43 -5.91 -5.44 0.10
C ILE A 43 -6.46 -5.43 1.53
N TYR A 44 -5.79 -4.74 2.46
CA TYR A 44 -6.11 -4.78 3.89
C TYR A 44 -7.54 -4.32 4.18
N ILE A 45 -7.91 -3.11 3.77
CA ILE A 45 -9.25 -2.55 4.01
C ILE A 45 -10.33 -3.37 3.30
N THR A 46 -10.09 -3.77 2.07
CA THR A 46 -10.98 -4.67 1.32
C THR A 46 -11.19 -5.99 2.04
N SER A 47 -10.12 -6.56 2.62
CA SER A 47 -10.22 -7.79 3.43
C SER A 47 -11.09 -7.59 4.67
N LEU A 48 -10.92 -6.47 5.39
CA LEU A 48 -11.73 -6.15 6.56
C LEU A 48 -13.22 -5.94 6.21
N SER A 49 -13.48 -5.22 5.12
CA SER A 49 -14.84 -4.99 4.61
C SER A 49 -15.54 -6.31 4.26
N ILE A 50 -14.83 -7.22 3.61
CA ILE A 50 -15.36 -8.55 3.27
C ILE A 50 -15.59 -9.40 4.51
N LEU A 51 -14.70 -9.38 5.50
CA LEU A 51 -14.91 -10.07 6.77
C LEU A 51 -16.14 -9.53 7.49
N HIS A 52 -16.32 -8.21 7.52
CA HIS A 52 -17.50 -7.57 8.08
C HIS A 52 -18.80 -7.99 7.37
N SER A 53 -18.82 -7.92 6.04
CA SER A 53 -20.01 -8.28 5.23
C SER A 53 -20.41 -9.76 5.36
N ASN A 54 -19.47 -10.63 5.79
CA ASN A 54 -19.73 -12.03 6.10
C ASN A 54 -19.98 -12.32 7.59
N GLY A 55 -20.16 -11.28 8.43
CA GLY A 55 -20.45 -11.42 9.87
C GLY A 55 -19.27 -11.87 10.72
N LEU A 56 -18.04 -11.80 10.22
CA LEU A 56 -16.83 -12.19 10.93
C LEU A 56 -16.21 -11.03 11.73
N ASP A 57 -17.04 -10.20 12.34
CA ASP A 57 -16.64 -9.00 13.08
C ASP A 57 -15.65 -9.28 14.22
N ALA A 58 -15.79 -10.42 14.89
CA ALA A 58 -14.92 -10.80 16.01
C ALA A 58 -13.43 -10.92 15.62
N VAL A 59 -13.13 -11.13 14.34
CA VAL A 59 -11.76 -11.28 13.82
C VAL A 59 -11.15 -9.92 13.44
N ILE A 60 -11.97 -8.92 13.17
CA ILE A 60 -11.52 -7.61 12.66
C ILE A 60 -10.49 -6.93 13.59
N PRO A 61 -10.68 -6.84 14.93
CA PRO A 61 -9.68 -6.23 15.81
C PRO A 61 -8.30 -6.91 15.69
N LEU A 62 -8.28 -8.24 15.55
CA LEU A 62 -7.02 -8.97 15.38
C LEU A 62 -6.28 -8.52 14.11
N PHE A 63 -6.98 -8.35 13.00
CA PHE A 63 -6.40 -7.84 11.77
C PHE A 63 -5.93 -6.39 11.90
N GLN A 64 -6.72 -5.55 12.57
CA GLN A 64 -6.40 -4.13 12.75
C GLN A 64 -5.11 -3.89 13.52
N TYR A 65 -4.83 -4.67 14.55
CA TYR A 65 -3.62 -4.50 15.38
C TYR A 65 -2.44 -5.34 14.89
N SER A 66 -2.68 -6.43 14.17
CA SER A 66 -1.62 -7.37 13.76
C SER A 66 -0.56 -6.73 12.88
N LYS A 67 -0.95 -5.85 11.96
CA LYS A 67 0.00 -5.24 11.00
C LYS A 67 1.02 -4.33 11.69
N GLU A 68 0.59 -3.47 12.60
CA GLU A 68 1.47 -2.57 13.32
C GLU A 68 2.35 -3.33 14.31
N LEU A 69 1.75 -4.28 15.06
CA LEU A 69 2.49 -5.14 15.96
C LEU A 69 3.58 -5.92 15.24
N TRP A 70 3.25 -6.46 14.07
CA TRP A 70 4.21 -7.21 13.26
C TRP A 70 5.36 -6.35 12.76
N VAL A 71 5.08 -5.14 12.27
CA VAL A 71 6.10 -4.18 11.82
C VAL A 71 6.99 -3.77 13.00
N LEU A 72 6.40 -3.49 14.16
CA LEU A 72 7.14 -3.15 15.38
C LEU A 72 8.04 -4.31 15.85
N LEU A 73 7.52 -5.52 15.89
CA LEU A 73 8.29 -6.73 16.25
C LEU A 73 9.44 -6.96 15.27
N THR A 74 9.21 -6.78 13.97
CA THR A 74 10.26 -6.91 12.95
C THR A 74 11.36 -5.87 13.18
N LEU A 75 11.01 -4.62 13.48
CA LEU A 75 11.99 -3.59 13.82
C LEU A 75 12.78 -3.98 15.07
N GLY A 76 12.10 -4.43 16.13
CA GLY A 76 12.75 -4.89 17.36
C GLY A 76 13.73 -6.05 17.14
N LEU A 77 13.33 -7.04 16.33
CA LEU A 77 14.20 -8.16 15.95
C LEU A 77 15.42 -7.71 15.12
N LEU A 78 15.22 -6.75 14.20
CA LEU A 78 16.33 -6.18 13.43
C LEU A 78 17.33 -5.48 14.35
N VAL A 79 16.86 -4.58 15.22
CA VAL A 79 17.72 -3.86 16.17
C VAL A 79 18.46 -4.82 17.09
N TYR A 80 17.78 -5.85 17.60
CA TYR A 80 18.36 -6.86 18.48
C TYR A 80 19.50 -7.66 17.83
N ARG A 81 19.38 -7.95 16.53
CA ARG A 81 20.36 -8.75 15.79
C ARG A 81 21.49 -7.94 15.16
N LEU A 82 21.40 -6.63 15.14
CA LEU A 82 22.45 -5.78 14.61
C LEU A 82 23.65 -5.74 15.56
N PRO A 83 24.88 -5.98 15.07
CA PRO A 83 26.10 -5.86 15.88
C PRO A 83 26.37 -4.42 16.32
N ALA A 84 25.96 -3.45 15.51
CA ALA A 84 26.02 -2.02 15.82
C ALA A 84 24.94 -1.27 15.04
N LEU A 85 24.39 -0.22 15.65
CA LEU A 85 23.48 0.67 14.93
C LEU A 85 24.24 1.49 13.88
N PRO A 86 23.66 1.70 12.69
CA PRO A 86 24.29 2.53 11.67
C PRO A 86 24.47 3.97 12.16
N THR A 87 25.41 4.68 11.59
CA THR A 87 25.57 6.12 11.85
C THR A 87 24.32 6.89 11.44
N TRP A 88 23.84 7.71 12.35
CA TRP A 88 22.59 8.45 12.19
C TRP A 88 22.82 9.65 11.27
N ASN A 89 22.07 9.69 10.17
CA ASN A 89 22.03 10.83 9.27
C ASN A 89 20.99 11.87 9.72
N TRP A 90 20.90 12.99 9.01
CA TRP A 90 19.94 14.05 9.33
C TRP A 90 18.47 13.59 9.21
N LEU A 91 18.18 12.70 8.25
CA LEU A 91 16.82 12.17 8.04
C LEU A 91 16.40 11.22 9.18
N ASP A 92 17.33 10.39 9.68
CA ASP A 92 17.08 9.54 10.84
C ASP A 92 16.69 10.38 12.07
N LYS A 93 17.47 11.48 12.30
CA LYS A 93 17.18 12.43 13.40
C LYS A 93 15.84 13.12 13.22
N PHE A 94 15.52 13.54 11.99
CA PHE A 94 14.22 14.13 11.67
C PHE A 94 13.06 13.16 11.95
N MET A 95 13.16 11.89 11.51
CA MET A 95 12.13 10.88 11.75
C MET A 95 11.93 10.59 13.24
N ILE A 96 13.01 10.53 14.03
CA ILE A 96 12.91 10.35 15.48
C ILE A 96 12.24 11.56 16.13
N THR A 97 12.70 12.78 15.77
CA THR A 97 12.10 14.01 16.28
C THR A 97 10.61 14.06 15.96
N TYR A 98 10.22 13.66 14.75
CA TYR A 98 8.82 13.58 14.35
C TYR A 98 8.01 12.59 15.22
N VAL A 99 8.55 11.39 15.48
CA VAL A 99 7.90 10.40 16.36
C VAL A 99 7.78 10.93 17.79
N ILE A 100 8.84 11.54 18.34
CA ILE A 100 8.82 12.13 19.68
C ILE A 100 7.79 13.27 19.74
N TYR A 101 7.81 14.17 18.76
CA TYR A 101 6.86 15.27 18.66
C TYR A 101 5.41 14.77 18.66
N THR A 102 5.09 13.79 17.83
CA THR A 102 3.74 13.22 17.78
C THR A 102 3.37 12.46 19.05
N ALA A 103 4.32 11.77 19.72
CA ALA A 103 4.10 11.11 21.01
C ALA A 103 3.77 12.11 22.12
N VAL A 104 4.39 13.30 22.13
CA VAL A 104 4.09 14.35 23.10
C VAL A 104 2.62 14.75 23.05
N PHE A 105 2.01 14.82 21.85
CA PHE A 105 0.58 15.14 21.73
C PHE A 105 -0.36 14.11 22.35
N VAL A 106 0.07 12.87 22.48
CA VAL A 106 -0.72 11.84 23.20
C VAL A 106 -0.83 12.17 24.68
N LEU A 107 0.25 12.71 25.25
CA LEU A 107 0.36 13.01 26.67
C LEU A 107 -0.25 14.39 27.05
N LEU A 108 -0.31 15.30 26.07
CA LEU A 108 -0.82 16.65 26.33
C LEU A 108 -2.37 16.65 26.40
N PRO A 109 -2.96 17.38 27.35
CA PRO A 109 -4.42 17.52 27.46
C PRO A 109 -4.96 18.57 26.46
N ILE A 110 -4.59 18.41 25.17
CA ILE A 110 -5.00 19.33 24.10
C ILE A 110 -6.10 18.68 23.26
N GLY A 111 -7.13 19.44 22.93
CA GLY A 111 -8.27 18.99 22.12
C GLY A 111 -9.32 18.23 22.92
N THR A 112 -10.37 17.79 22.22
CA THR A 112 -11.56 17.11 22.78
C THR A 112 -11.45 15.59 22.77
N PHE A 113 -10.39 15.04 22.15
CA PHE A 113 -10.21 13.60 21.99
C PHE A 113 -9.69 12.94 23.25
N GLY A 114 -10.21 11.75 23.56
CA GLY A 114 -9.75 10.90 24.65
C GLY A 114 -8.34 10.32 24.40
N VAL A 115 -7.72 9.80 25.45
CA VAL A 115 -6.36 9.22 25.37
C VAL A 115 -6.30 8.05 24.39
N VAL A 116 -7.33 7.21 24.34
CA VAL A 116 -7.40 6.05 23.43
C VAL A 116 -7.38 6.51 21.97
N GLU A 117 -8.17 7.51 21.63
CA GLU A 117 -8.23 8.07 20.27
C GLU A 117 -6.89 8.69 19.86
N LYS A 118 -6.23 9.39 20.76
CA LYS A 118 -4.88 9.94 20.54
C LYS A 118 -3.84 8.84 20.34
N VAL A 119 -3.90 7.75 21.11
CA VAL A 119 -3.02 6.59 20.91
C VAL A 119 -3.25 5.93 19.56
N VAL A 120 -4.51 5.78 19.12
CA VAL A 120 -4.84 5.23 17.79
C VAL A 120 -4.32 6.16 16.68
N ALA A 121 -4.48 7.47 16.82
CA ALA A 121 -3.93 8.44 15.86
C ALA A 121 -2.38 8.37 15.81
N PHE A 122 -1.72 8.33 16.98
CA PHE A 122 -0.27 8.16 17.05
C PHE A 122 0.21 6.87 16.40
N LYS A 123 -0.46 5.75 16.64
CA LYS A 123 -0.19 4.46 16.00
C LYS A 123 -0.20 4.59 14.46
N ASN A 124 -1.22 5.23 13.92
CA ASN A 124 -1.36 5.40 12.47
C ASN A 124 -0.25 6.30 11.88
N ILE A 125 0.08 7.39 12.57
CA ILE A 125 1.13 8.32 12.14
C ILE A 125 2.53 7.67 12.24
N SER A 126 2.78 6.89 13.31
CA SER A 126 4.08 6.25 13.55
C SER A 126 4.38 5.07 12.62
N PHE A 127 3.39 4.55 11.91
CA PHE A 127 3.56 3.40 11.00
C PHE A 127 4.59 3.67 9.90
N PHE A 128 4.56 4.86 9.28
CA PHE A 128 5.54 5.25 8.27
C PHE A 128 6.97 5.35 8.81
N PRO A 129 7.26 6.06 9.92
CA PRO A 129 8.58 6.04 10.57
C PRO A 129 9.07 4.63 10.91
N LEU A 130 8.22 3.73 11.38
CA LEU A 130 8.61 2.33 11.65
C LEU A 130 9.09 1.64 10.38
N LEU A 131 8.37 1.77 9.27
CA LEU A 131 8.77 1.22 7.97
C LEU A 131 10.07 1.85 7.46
N TYR A 132 10.25 3.17 7.65
CA TYR A 132 11.49 3.86 7.32
C TYR A 132 12.68 3.24 8.05
N PHE A 133 12.59 3.05 9.37
CA PHE A 133 13.68 2.45 10.14
C PHE A 133 13.94 1.00 9.76
N ILE A 134 12.92 0.20 9.48
CA ILE A 134 13.12 -1.15 8.94
C ILE A 134 13.92 -1.09 7.64
N GLY A 135 13.51 -0.24 6.68
CA GLY A 135 14.21 -0.10 5.42
C GLY A 135 15.65 0.41 5.59
N ARG A 136 15.88 1.29 6.57
CA ARG A 136 17.20 1.85 6.89
C ARG A 136 18.15 0.82 7.51
N LEU A 137 17.62 -0.11 8.29
CA LEU A 137 18.39 -1.16 8.97
C LEU A 137 18.55 -2.43 8.14
N LEU A 138 17.70 -2.63 7.13
CA LEU A 138 17.85 -3.77 6.22
C LEU A 138 19.11 -3.61 5.35
N ASN A 139 19.91 -4.67 5.29
CA ASN A 139 20.97 -4.74 4.28
C ASN A 139 20.32 -4.81 2.88
N PRO A 140 20.68 -3.91 1.93
CA PRO A 140 20.15 -3.92 0.56
C PRO A 140 20.30 -5.26 -0.17
N GLU A 141 21.32 -6.05 0.14
CA GLU A 141 21.54 -7.39 -0.43
C GLU A 141 20.46 -8.39 -0.01
N LEU A 142 19.83 -8.20 1.15
CA LEU A 142 18.72 -9.01 1.64
C LEU A 142 17.38 -8.60 1.02
N LEU A 143 17.29 -7.40 0.47
CA LEU A 143 16.17 -6.94 -0.33
C LEU A 143 16.32 -7.50 -1.73
N TRP A 144 15.68 -8.59 -2.02
CA TRP A 144 15.61 -9.20 -3.34
C TRP A 144 14.85 -8.26 -4.29
N ILE A 145 15.49 -7.15 -4.67
CA ILE A 145 14.89 -6.04 -5.42
C ILE A 145 14.17 -6.54 -6.67
N SER A 146 14.73 -7.51 -7.38
CA SER A 146 14.09 -8.10 -8.57
C SER A 146 12.80 -8.85 -8.23
N LYS A 147 12.73 -9.53 -7.08
CA LYS A 147 11.50 -10.21 -6.64
C LYS A 147 10.45 -9.21 -6.16
N LEU A 148 10.85 -8.19 -5.41
CA LEU A 148 9.98 -7.11 -4.98
C LEU A 148 9.38 -6.38 -6.20
N GLN A 149 10.22 -6.03 -7.17
CA GLN A 149 9.78 -5.44 -8.43
C GLN A 149 8.73 -6.32 -9.11
N LYS A 150 9.03 -7.61 -9.29
CA LYS A 150 8.06 -8.55 -9.90
C LYS A 150 6.74 -8.59 -9.16
N GLN A 151 6.75 -8.63 -7.82
CA GLN A 151 5.53 -8.65 -7.01
C GLN A 151 4.68 -7.38 -7.23
N ILE A 152 5.31 -6.20 -7.24
CA ILE A 152 4.61 -4.93 -7.47
C ILE A 152 4.02 -4.87 -8.90
N LEU A 153 4.76 -5.34 -9.91
CA LEU A 153 4.25 -5.39 -11.28
C LEU A 153 3.07 -6.35 -11.43
N ILE A 154 3.11 -7.52 -10.79
CA ILE A 154 1.98 -8.46 -10.75
C ILE A 154 0.78 -7.82 -10.05
N LEU A 155 0.99 -7.17 -8.92
CA LEU A 155 -0.07 -6.47 -8.19
C LEU A 155 -0.73 -5.40 -9.06
N ALA A 156 0.06 -4.61 -9.79
CA ALA A 156 -0.45 -3.57 -10.69
C ALA A 156 -1.30 -4.16 -11.83
N VAL A 157 -0.87 -5.27 -12.43
CA VAL A 157 -1.65 -5.96 -13.47
C VAL A 157 -2.96 -6.50 -12.89
N PHE A 158 -2.91 -7.11 -11.70
CA PHE A 158 -4.11 -7.60 -11.02
C PHE A 158 -5.08 -6.47 -10.67
N ALA A 159 -4.56 -5.32 -10.19
CA ALA A 159 -5.36 -4.13 -9.94
C ALA A 159 -6.06 -3.62 -11.20
N ALA A 160 -5.35 -3.59 -12.33
CA ALA A 160 -5.91 -3.16 -13.60
C ALA A 160 -6.98 -4.12 -14.14
N ILE A 161 -6.87 -5.43 -13.90
CA ILE A 161 -7.91 -6.39 -14.27
C ILE A 161 -9.22 -6.11 -13.50
N ILE A 162 -9.15 -5.87 -12.20
CA ILE A 162 -10.32 -5.53 -11.39
C ILE A 162 -10.88 -4.16 -11.82
N LEU A 163 -10.00 -3.16 -12.02
CA LEU A 163 -10.38 -1.85 -12.53
C LEU A 163 -11.13 -1.96 -13.88
N PHE A 164 -10.66 -2.81 -14.78
CA PHE A 164 -11.33 -3.05 -16.05
C PHE A 164 -12.73 -3.66 -15.84
N GLY A 165 -12.88 -4.55 -14.87
CA GLY A 165 -14.20 -5.05 -14.44
C GLY A 165 -15.11 -3.94 -13.92
N GLU A 166 -14.60 -3.02 -13.07
CA GLU A 166 -15.34 -1.84 -12.60
C GLU A 166 -15.82 -0.96 -13.76
N LEU A 167 -14.96 -0.75 -14.77
CA LEU A 167 -15.31 0.04 -15.95
C LEU A 167 -16.40 -0.61 -16.79
N LEU A 168 -16.31 -1.93 -17.03
CA LEU A 168 -17.30 -2.67 -17.81
C LEU A 168 -18.68 -2.70 -17.13
N THR A 169 -18.69 -2.86 -15.83
CA THR A 169 -19.94 -2.91 -15.05
C THR A 169 -20.43 -1.52 -14.65
N ASN A 170 -19.60 -0.50 -14.82
CA ASN A 170 -19.83 0.86 -14.34
C ASN A 170 -20.17 0.92 -12.83
N THR A 171 -19.58 0.01 -12.04
CA THR A 171 -19.79 -0.11 -10.59
C THR A 171 -18.46 -0.16 -9.88
N HIS A 172 -18.39 0.40 -8.66
CA HIS A 172 -17.18 0.30 -7.84
C HIS A 172 -17.07 -1.09 -7.22
N PHE A 173 -15.88 -1.67 -7.25
CA PHE A 173 -15.58 -2.93 -6.59
C PHE A 173 -15.88 -2.86 -5.09
N GLN A 174 -15.60 -1.73 -4.46
CA GLN A 174 -15.82 -1.50 -3.04
C GLN A 174 -17.31 -1.56 -2.65
N THR A 175 -18.25 -1.32 -3.57
CA THR A 175 -19.68 -1.47 -3.30
C THR A 175 -20.07 -2.92 -2.98
N ILE A 176 -19.42 -3.90 -3.64
CA ILE A 176 -19.72 -5.33 -3.42
C ILE A 176 -18.97 -5.94 -2.24
N THR A 177 -17.97 -5.24 -1.68
CA THR A 177 -17.17 -5.73 -0.55
C THR A 177 -17.77 -5.42 0.82
N GLY A 178 -18.84 -4.59 0.89
CA GLY A 178 -19.39 -4.10 2.15
C GLY A 178 -18.61 -2.95 2.76
N TYR A 179 -17.83 -2.23 1.95
CA TYR A 179 -17.00 -1.10 2.38
C TYR A 179 -17.77 -0.04 3.18
N SER A 180 -18.93 0.37 2.70
CA SER A 180 -19.74 1.42 3.36
C SER A 180 -20.15 1.03 4.77
N SER A 181 -20.73 -0.17 4.94
CA SER A 181 -21.18 -0.65 6.26
C SER A 181 -19.98 -0.88 7.21
N PHE A 182 -18.84 -1.28 6.67
CA PHE A 182 -17.61 -1.41 7.46
C PHE A 182 -17.11 -0.04 7.96
N TYR A 183 -17.08 0.98 7.10
CA TYR A 183 -16.63 2.32 7.48
C TYR A 183 -17.58 3.00 8.46
N ASP A 184 -18.90 2.88 8.26
CA ASP A 184 -19.90 3.38 9.19
C ASP A 184 -19.71 2.79 10.60
N LYS A 185 -19.56 1.47 10.69
CA LYS A 185 -19.43 0.78 11.97
C LYS A 185 -18.11 1.03 12.69
N TYR A 186 -16.98 1.01 11.98
CA TYR A 186 -15.65 1.00 12.62
C TYR A 186 -14.94 2.34 12.62
N PHE A 187 -15.33 3.26 11.75
CA PHE A 187 -14.74 4.59 11.67
C PHE A 187 -15.73 5.71 11.96
N LEU A 188 -17.01 5.36 12.25
CA LEU A 188 -18.09 6.34 12.47
C LEU A 188 -18.16 7.36 11.34
N PHE A 189 -17.90 6.91 10.13
CA PHE A 189 -17.86 7.72 8.92
C PHE A 189 -19.01 7.28 8.02
N ASP A 190 -20.06 8.08 7.97
CA ASP A 190 -21.19 7.85 7.05
C ASP A 190 -20.73 8.15 5.62
N PRO A 191 -20.74 7.14 4.71
CA PRO A 191 -20.41 7.35 3.31
C PRO A 191 -21.52 8.12 2.60
N THR A 192 -21.33 9.44 2.51
CA THR A 192 -22.32 10.40 1.97
C THR A 192 -22.11 10.73 0.48
N GLY A 193 -21.13 10.10 -0.16
CA GLY A 193 -20.91 10.26 -1.61
C GLY A 193 -22.04 9.70 -2.47
N ASN A 194 -22.17 10.19 -3.70
CA ASN A 194 -23.28 9.88 -4.63
C ASN A 194 -23.40 8.39 -4.96
N TYR A 195 -22.34 7.60 -4.74
CA TYR A 195 -22.33 6.16 -5.04
C TYR A 195 -22.43 5.28 -3.78
N GLY A 196 -22.84 5.86 -2.63
CA GLY A 196 -22.87 5.16 -1.35
C GLY A 196 -21.48 4.80 -0.83
N LEU A 197 -20.47 5.53 -1.28
CA LEU A 197 -19.07 5.43 -0.86
C LEU A 197 -18.58 6.81 -0.38
N SER A 198 -17.35 6.91 0.11
CA SER A 198 -16.79 8.21 0.50
C SER A 198 -16.62 9.14 -0.71
N TRP A 199 -16.59 10.45 -0.47
CA TRP A 199 -16.36 11.48 -1.50
C TRP A 199 -15.05 11.31 -2.30
N THR A 200 -14.11 10.50 -1.81
CA THR A 200 -12.89 10.18 -2.54
C THR A 200 -13.14 9.35 -3.81
N PHE A 201 -14.29 8.68 -3.91
CA PHE A 201 -14.67 7.87 -5.08
C PHE A 201 -15.31 8.68 -6.22
N GLU A 202 -15.35 9.99 -6.07
CA GLU A 202 -15.85 10.89 -7.12
C GLU A 202 -15.06 12.20 -7.16
N ILE A 203 -15.19 12.92 -8.26
CA ILE A 203 -14.73 14.31 -8.40
C ILE A 203 -15.93 15.24 -8.52
N GLU A 204 -15.69 16.54 -8.49
CA GLU A 204 -16.71 17.56 -8.75
C GLU A 204 -17.49 17.23 -10.03
N GLY A 205 -18.81 17.30 -9.95
CA GLY A 205 -19.72 16.90 -11.04
C GLY A 205 -20.09 15.42 -11.04
N GLY A 206 -19.75 14.66 -10.00
CA GLY A 206 -20.18 13.28 -9.82
C GLY A 206 -19.50 12.26 -10.74
N ILE A 207 -18.35 12.59 -11.33
CA ILE A 207 -17.59 11.65 -12.15
C ILE A 207 -16.91 10.62 -11.25
N LYS A 208 -17.11 9.34 -11.58
CA LYS A 208 -16.57 8.20 -10.84
C LYS A 208 -15.05 8.13 -10.89
N ARG A 209 -14.46 7.83 -9.75
CA ARG A 209 -13.04 7.50 -9.59
C ARG A 209 -12.93 6.06 -9.12
N PHE A 210 -12.17 5.25 -9.81
CA PHE A 210 -12.10 3.82 -9.54
C PHE A 210 -10.87 3.47 -8.70
N ALA A 211 -11.08 2.61 -7.72
CA ALA A 211 -10.08 2.23 -6.74
C ALA A 211 -9.56 0.80 -6.92
N SER A 212 -10.17 0.00 -7.79
CA SER A 212 -9.91 -1.43 -7.81
C SER A 212 -10.10 -2.02 -6.40
N PHE A 213 -9.19 -2.85 -5.92
CA PHE A 213 -9.23 -3.41 -4.57
C PHE A 213 -8.58 -2.52 -3.49
N PHE A 214 -8.07 -1.34 -3.83
CA PHE A 214 -7.52 -0.42 -2.82
C PHE A 214 -8.62 0.22 -1.98
N ALA A 215 -8.27 0.72 -0.79
CA ALA A 215 -9.22 1.36 0.10
C ALA A 215 -9.90 2.59 -0.53
N ASN A 216 -9.18 3.29 -1.41
CA ASN A 216 -9.72 4.45 -2.14
C ASN A 216 -8.91 4.73 -3.42
N PRO A 217 -9.44 5.55 -4.35
CA PRO A 217 -8.78 5.88 -5.61
C PRO A 217 -7.43 6.58 -5.46
N LEU A 218 -7.21 7.32 -4.35
CA LEU A 218 -5.94 8.01 -4.11
C LEU A 218 -4.82 7.01 -3.79
N GLU A 219 -5.12 5.97 -3.03
CA GLU A 219 -4.17 4.88 -2.75
C GLU A 219 -3.84 4.09 -4.02
N HIS A 220 -4.84 3.81 -4.86
CA HIS A 220 -4.63 3.19 -6.15
C HIS A 220 -3.70 4.04 -7.04
N ALA A 221 -3.96 5.34 -7.14
CA ALA A 221 -3.11 6.26 -7.89
C ALA A 221 -1.68 6.34 -7.33
N ALA A 222 -1.52 6.36 -5.99
CA ALA A 222 -0.20 6.35 -5.35
C ALA A 222 0.57 5.05 -5.63
N SER A 223 -0.10 3.88 -5.59
CA SER A 223 0.52 2.61 -5.95
C SER A 223 0.99 2.58 -7.42
N THR A 224 0.26 3.27 -8.30
CA THR A 224 0.63 3.41 -9.72
C THR A 224 1.91 4.23 -9.90
N LEU A 225 2.17 5.24 -9.06
CA LEU A 225 3.44 5.98 -9.07
C LEU A 225 4.63 5.08 -8.69
N ILE A 226 4.46 4.19 -7.71
CA ILE A 226 5.49 3.21 -7.37
C ILE A 226 5.72 2.27 -8.54
N THR A 227 4.65 1.82 -9.18
CA THR A 227 4.70 0.92 -10.34
C THR A 227 5.48 1.55 -11.49
N ILE A 228 5.20 2.80 -11.88
CA ILE A 228 5.92 3.46 -12.98
C ILE A 228 7.41 3.65 -12.66
N ALA A 229 7.75 4.00 -11.41
CA ALA A 229 9.14 4.13 -11.00
C ALA A 229 9.91 2.80 -11.14
N LEU A 230 9.30 1.68 -10.76
CA LEU A 230 9.89 0.34 -10.91
C LEU A 230 9.93 -0.13 -12.36
N LEU A 231 8.94 0.22 -13.18
CA LEU A 231 8.95 -0.02 -14.62
C LEU A 231 10.13 0.68 -15.29
N VAL A 232 10.38 1.94 -14.93
CA VAL A 232 11.52 2.71 -15.42
C VAL A 232 12.84 2.01 -15.09
N ILE A 233 13.01 1.56 -13.84
CA ILE A 233 14.20 0.81 -13.42
C ILE A 233 14.34 -0.50 -14.22
N GLY A 234 13.24 -1.24 -14.41
CA GLY A 234 13.21 -2.47 -15.19
C GLY A 234 13.59 -2.26 -16.65
N LEU A 235 13.07 -1.21 -17.28
CA LEU A 235 13.34 -0.87 -18.69
C LEU A 235 14.80 -0.40 -18.89
N ILE A 236 15.37 0.32 -17.91
CA ILE A 236 16.79 0.72 -17.96
C ILE A 236 17.72 -0.49 -17.85
N ASN A 237 17.33 -1.49 -17.03
CA ASN A 237 18.12 -2.69 -16.76
C ASN A 237 17.71 -3.88 -17.64
N GLN A 238 17.24 -3.66 -18.87
CA GLN A 238 16.67 -4.68 -19.77
C GLN A 238 17.50 -5.95 -19.93
N ARG A 239 18.82 -5.90 -19.75
CA ARG A 239 19.72 -7.08 -19.79
C ARG A 239 19.43 -8.10 -18.68
N GLN A 240 18.68 -7.73 -17.63
CA GLN A 240 18.38 -8.59 -16.47
C GLN A 240 16.92 -9.01 -16.38
N THR A 241 16.01 -8.44 -17.18
CA THR A 241 14.59 -8.76 -17.11
C THR A 241 14.27 -10.02 -17.92
N LYS A 242 14.03 -11.10 -17.19
CA LYS A 242 13.63 -12.42 -17.76
C LYS A 242 12.16 -12.45 -18.22
N GLU A 243 11.38 -11.39 -18.04
CA GLU A 243 9.92 -11.37 -18.23
C GLU A 243 9.44 -10.09 -18.96
N PRO A 244 9.74 -9.93 -20.26
CA PRO A 244 9.35 -8.73 -21.02
C PRO A 244 7.82 -8.57 -21.14
N GLN A 245 7.08 -9.67 -21.16
CA GLN A 245 5.61 -9.65 -21.21
C GLN A 245 5.00 -9.02 -19.96
N LEU A 246 5.53 -9.34 -18.76
CA LEU A 246 5.05 -8.74 -17.52
C LEU A 246 5.28 -7.22 -17.51
N LEU A 247 6.42 -6.76 -18.03
CA LEU A 247 6.69 -5.32 -18.15
C LEU A 247 5.66 -4.64 -19.07
N LEU A 248 5.36 -5.23 -20.22
CA LEU A 248 4.36 -4.69 -21.15
C LEU A 248 2.98 -4.58 -20.48
N TRP A 249 2.52 -5.67 -19.86
CA TRP A 249 1.23 -5.66 -19.17
C TRP A 249 1.20 -4.65 -18.00
N ALA A 250 2.30 -4.49 -17.27
CA ALA A 250 2.38 -3.53 -16.19
C ALA A 250 2.39 -2.07 -16.70
N VAL A 251 2.96 -1.79 -17.87
CA VAL A 251 2.84 -0.47 -18.54
C VAL A 251 1.38 -0.17 -18.86
N LEU A 252 0.70 -1.10 -19.54
CA LEU A 252 -0.72 -0.93 -19.89
C LEU A 252 -1.59 -0.77 -18.64
N ALA A 253 -1.32 -1.59 -17.60
CA ALA A 253 -1.99 -1.51 -16.32
C ALA A 253 -1.78 -0.14 -15.64
N SER A 254 -0.55 0.39 -15.65
CA SER A 254 -0.25 1.68 -15.02
C SER A 254 -0.93 2.85 -15.73
N VAL A 255 -0.99 2.82 -17.07
CA VAL A 255 -1.69 3.85 -17.86
C VAL A 255 -3.20 3.81 -17.57
N LEU A 256 -3.81 2.63 -17.58
CA LEU A 256 -5.22 2.46 -17.25
C LEU A 256 -5.52 2.97 -15.84
N SER A 257 -4.73 2.53 -14.86
CA SER A 257 -4.90 2.88 -13.44
C SER A 257 -4.81 4.38 -13.20
N ILE A 258 -3.80 5.07 -13.76
CA ILE A 258 -3.63 6.49 -13.50
C ILE A 258 -4.72 7.35 -14.14
N ILE A 259 -5.24 6.94 -15.29
CA ILE A 259 -6.32 7.65 -15.98
C ILE A 259 -7.62 7.54 -15.16
N PHE A 260 -8.01 6.35 -14.73
CA PHE A 260 -9.31 6.13 -14.10
C PHE A 260 -9.33 6.35 -12.58
N ALA A 261 -8.17 6.42 -11.92
CA ALA A 261 -8.10 6.90 -10.54
C ALA A 261 -8.32 8.42 -10.43
N LEU A 262 -8.20 9.18 -11.53
CA LEU A 262 -8.48 10.62 -11.64
C LEU A 262 -7.83 11.47 -10.53
N SER A 263 -6.63 11.11 -10.10
CA SER A 263 -5.87 11.88 -9.11
C SER A 263 -4.95 12.86 -9.82
N ARG A 264 -5.26 14.16 -9.74
CA ARG A 264 -4.47 15.24 -10.39
C ARG A 264 -3.00 15.22 -9.96
N ALA A 265 -2.75 15.10 -8.65
CA ALA A 265 -1.38 15.06 -8.12
C ALA A 265 -0.61 13.82 -8.58
N SER A 266 -1.24 12.66 -8.55
CA SER A 266 -0.60 11.42 -9.01
C SER A 266 -0.39 11.40 -10.52
N LEU A 267 -1.31 11.97 -11.31
CA LEU A 267 -1.13 12.12 -12.76
C LEU A 267 0.07 13.03 -13.07
N ALA A 268 0.20 14.18 -12.38
CA ALA A 268 1.35 15.07 -12.54
C ALA A 268 2.66 14.35 -12.18
N GLY A 269 2.68 13.59 -11.07
CA GLY A 269 3.82 12.76 -10.69
C GLY A 269 4.15 11.68 -11.72
N TYR A 270 3.14 11.01 -12.29
CA TYR A 270 3.30 10.01 -13.34
C TYR A 270 3.94 10.60 -14.59
N LEU A 271 3.46 11.76 -15.03
CA LEU A 271 4.01 12.48 -16.19
C LEU A 271 5.45 12.94 -15.93
N LEU A 272 5.74 13.43 -14.72
CA LEU A 272 7.10 13.83 -14.31
C LEU A 272 8.06 12.65 -14.36
N VAL A 273 7.70 11.51 -13.74
CA VAL A 273 8.54 10.29 -13.77
C VAL A 273 8.76 9.82 -15.20
N SER A 274 7.72 9.82 -16.03
CA SER A 274 7.80 9.45 -17.45
C SER A 274 8.75 10.39 -18.21
N TYR A 275 8.64 11.71 -18.00
CA TYR A 275 9.52 12.71 -18.62
C TYR A 275 10.98 12.52 -18.23
N LEU A 276 11.25 12.33 -16.94
CA LEU A 276 12.62 12.08 -16.45
C LEU A 276 13.20 10.79 -17.05
N PHE A 277 12.37 9.76 -17.22
CA PHE A 277 12.77 8.53 -17.89
C PHE A 277 13.19 8.76 -19.34
N PHE A 278 12.39 9.50 -20.12
CA PHE A 278 12.74 9.84 -21.50
C PHE A 278 14.04 10.63 -21.59
N GLN A 279 14.28 11.56 -20.65
CA GLN A 279 15.54 12.32 -20.60
C GLN A 279 16.74 11.40 -20.32
N LEU A 280 16.61 10.47 -19.37
CA LEU A 280 17.66 9.50 -19.05
C LEU A 280 18.01 8.58 -20.25
N ILE A 281 17.01 8.11 -20.99
CA ILE A 281 17.23 7.30 -22.20
C ILE A 281 17.94 8.12 -23.27
N ARG A 282 17.50 9.37 -23.49
CA ARG A 282 18.10 10.25 -24.47
C ARG A 282 19.59 10.52 -24.16
N GLN A 283 19.92 10.80 -22.90
CA GLN A 283 21.30 11.00 -22.48
C GLN A 283 22.16 9.76 -22.69
N ARG A 284 21.65 8.55 -22.40
CA ARG A 284 22.37 7.30 -22.65
C ARG A 284 22.66 7.03 -24.13
N LYS A 285 21.73 7.42 -25.04
CA LYS A 285 21.96 7.29 -26.50
C LYS A 285 23.00 8.25 -27.04
N ILE A 286 23.32 9.31 -26.32
CA ILE A 286 24.41 10.26 -26.69
C ILE A 286 25.78 9.76 -26.22
N LEU A 287 25.81 8.83 -25.25
CA LEU A 287 27.05 8.25 -24.70
C LEU A 287 27.46 6.92 -25.37
N PHE A 288 26.69 6.42 -26.33
CA PHE A 288 27.00 5.31 -27.23
C PHE A 288 26.99 5.77 -28.69
#